data_6d467ccbcb70296f2b997c7efa66c008
#
_entry.id   6d467ccbcb70296f2b997c7efa66c008
#
_cell.length_a   1.000
_cell.length_b   1.000
_cell.length_c   1.000
_cell.angle_alpha   90.00
_cell.angle_beta   90.00
_cell.angle_gamma   90.00
#
_symmetry.space_group_name_H-M   'P 1'
#
loop_
_entity.id
_entity.type
_entity.pdbx_description
1 polymer ?
#
loop_
_entity_poly.entity_id
_entity_poly.type
_entity_poly.pdbx_seq_one_letter_code
_entity_poly.pdbx_strand_id
1 'polypeptide(L)'
;MQIKQVDSKHGKVYEVVGYIGRHQDGTQARAKKRGFDSKRSAQQWFNNEVALFSNGQSKYNKKTTPNVMTVKELYGMWLETYQHTVEESTLNKTMNVFNVHIIPAWGDTLVTDIKPLDLQRYINTMQGKILHYRKITGYLRRLLNIAVRMDMIPVDPFTKIEMPKERRQVNKRKQFMDVDEFKAFLEVLDSQYKYINQQAYTLLRLGALTGMRTEELLALQWEQVDFNGGYISIVQALGRGFNGGTYIKAPKSQTSKRTLKIDNKMLTVLADWYEVSHYNSNDDFVFNNQGKTLQVMRPNKWLHDVSDKYHVAVGLSMHKLRHTWATLALDQGASVKQVQTYLGHADVSMTLDVYSDITKRASDETGNILSKLEL
;
A
#
# COMPACT_ATOMS: atom_id res chain seq x y z
N MET A 1 40.63 -39.11 12.01
CA MET A 1 40.34 -39.53 13.38
C MET A 1 41.51 -40.37 13.89
N GLN A 2 41.94 -40.14 15.17
CA GLN A 2 42.99 -40.86 15.85
C GLN A 2 42.48 -41.34 17.22
N ILE A 3 42.60 -42.62 17.53
CA ILE A 3 42.25 -43.18 18.84
C ILE A 3 43.52 -43.70 19.49
N LYS A 4 43.83 -43.23 20.70
CA LYS A 4 45.03 -43.62 21.49
C LYS A 4 44.61 -44.16 22.84
N GLN A 5 45.37 -45.14 23.37
CA GLN A 5 45.24 -45.54 24.73
C GLN A 5 46.08 -44.59 25.61
N VAL A 6 45.50 -44.11 26.68
CA VAL A 6 46.13 -43.16 27.61
C VAL A 6 45.90 -43.58 29.07
N ASP A 7 46.85 -43.31 29.96
CA ASP A 7 46.74 -43.66 31.37
C ASP A 7 45.75 -42.72 32.08
N SER A 8 44.93 -43.29 32.95
CA SER A 8 43.95 -42.57 33.78
C SER A 8 44.18 -42.99 35.27
N LYS A 9 43.60 -42.19 36.18
CA LYS A 9 43.65 -42.50 37.64
C LYS A 9 43.03 -43.86 37.99
N HIS A 10 42.21 -44.42 37.11
CA HIS A 10 41.51 -45.70 37.31
C HIS A 10 41.93 -46.79 36.29
N GLY A 11 43.08 -46.66 35.65
CA GLY A 11 43.54 -47.60 34.63
C GLY A 11 43.66 -47.00 33.25
N LYS A 12 43.92 -47.85 32.23
CA LYS A 12 44.09 -47.42 30.85
C LYS A 12 42.71 -47.18 30.21
N VAL A 13 42.54 -46.02 29.59
CA VAL A 13 41.29 -45.60 28.84
C VAL A 13 41.67 -45.17 27.43
N TYR A 14 40.64 -45.09 26.53
CA TYR A 14 40.85 -44.58 25.17
C TYR A 14 40.49 -43.11 25.08
N GLU A 15 41.29 -42.36 24.32
CA GLU A 15 41.06 -41.01 23.92
C GLU A 15 40.87 -40.97 22.40
N VAL A 16 39.85 -40.26 21.93
CA VAL A 16 39.61 -40.02 20.51
C VAL A 16 39.72 -38.53 20.16
N VAL A 17 40.43 -38.24 19.08
CA VAL A 17 40.59 -36.90 18.50
C VAL A 17 40.43 -37.01 16.99
N GLY A 18 39.69 -36.10 16.41
CA GLY A 18 39.56 -36.07 14.96
C GLY A 18 38.80 -34.86 14.41
N TYR A 19 38.88 -34.74 13.12
CA TYR A 19 38.15 -33.77 12.35
C TYR A 19 36.69 -34.24 12.19
N ILE A 20 35.71 -33.37 12.52
CA ILE A 20 34.28 -33.67 12.47
C ILE A 20 33.51 -32.84 11.41
N GLY A 21 34.17 -31.85 10.80
CA GLY A 21 33.55 -31.00 9.75
C GLY A 21 34.17 -29.61 9.68
N ARG A 22 33.58 -28.75 8.84
CA ARG A 22 33.93 -27.33 8.79
C ARG A 22 32.78 -26.49 9.36
N HIS A 23 33.13 -25.42 10.05
CA HIS A 23 32.18 -24.37 10.42
C HIS A 23 31.75 -23.57 9.18
N GLN A 24 30.68 -22.80 9.27
CA GLN A 24 30.23 -21.94 8.19
C GLN A 24 31.27 -20.90 7.74
N ASP A 25 32.14 -20.47 8.64
CA ASP A 25 33.27 -19.57 8.36
C ASP A 25 34.47 -20.27 7.67
N GLY A 26 34.34 -21.55 7.28
CA GLY A 26 35.38 -22.35 6.63
C GLY A 26 36.43 -22.94 7.57
N THR A 27 36.44 -22.61 8.86
CA THR A 27 37.41 -23.16 9.83
C THR A 27 37.11 -24.62 10.14
N GLN A 28 38.16 -25.41 10.43
CA GLN A 28 38.02 -26.84 10.75
C GLN A 28 37.49 -27.04 12.17
N ALA A 29 36.47 -27.87 12.33
CA ALA A 29 35.99 -28.34 13.61
C ALA A 29 36.66 -29.68 13.98
N ARG A 30 37.15 -29.79 15.20
CA ARG A 30 37.74 -31.02 15.75
C ARG A 30 37.08 -31.39 17.06
N ALA A 31 36.72 -32.65 17.22
CA ALA A 31 36.24 -33.20 18.47
C ALA A 31 37.33 -33.98 19.21
N LYS A 32 37.35 -33.84 20.52
CA LYS A 32 38.23 -34.57 21.41
C LYS A 32 37.44 -35.04 22.64
N LYS A 33 37.55 -36.33 22.97
CA LYS A 33 37.01 -36.89 24.21
C LYS A 33 37.88 -38.05 24.71
N ARG A 34 37.99 -38.14 26.03
CA ARG A 34 38.76 -39.17 26.76
C ARG A 34 37.83 -39.90 27.71
N GLY A 35 38.24 -41.13 28.13
CA GLY A 35 37.55 -41.90 29.15
C GLY A 35 36.64 -43.01 28.61
N PHE A 36 36.98 -43.55 27.44
CA PHE A 36 36.27 -44.72 26.90
C PHE A 36 36.93 -46.02 27.32
N ASP A 37 36.13 -47.02 27.64
CA ASP A 37 36.60 -48.32 28.09
C ASP A 37 37.12 -49.20 26.93
N SER A 38 36.71 -48.89 25.69
CA SER A 38 37.12 -49.61 24.50
C SER A 38 37.34 -48.72 23.29
N LYS A 39 38.17 -49.18 22.36
CA LYS A 39 38.34 -48.51 21.05
C LYS A 39 37.05 -48.41 20.29
N ARG A 40 36.15 -49.40 20.42
CA ARG A 40 34.85 -49.44 19.75
C ARG A 40 33.92 -48.34 20.26
N SER A 41 33.83 -48.15 21.58
CA SER A 41 32.99 -47.10 22.17
C SER A 41 33.49 -45.70 21.82
N ALA A 42 34.81 -45.50 21.76
CA ALA A 42 35.41 -44.25 21.31
C ALA A 42 35.05 -43.94 19.84
N GLN A 43 35.09 -44.97 18.96
CA GLN A 43 34.71 -44.85 17.55
C GLN A 43 33.21 -44.52 17.37
N GLN A 44 32.34 -45.21 18.11
CA GLN A 44 30.89 -44.94 18.04
C GLN A 44 30.55 -43.52 18.48
N TRP A 45 31.16 -43.07 19.59
CA TRP A 45 30.96 -41.69 20.03
C TRP A 45 31.42 -40.67 18.96
N PHE A 46 32.60 -40.92 18.35
CA PHE A 46 33.12 -40.02 17.32
C PHE A 46 32.20 -39.94 16.08
N ASN A 47 31.68 -41.08 15.62
CA ASN A 47 30.76 -41.13 14.48
C ASN A 47 29.44 -40.42 14.80
N ASN A 48 28.92 -40.57 16.01
CA ASN A 48 27.73 -39.85 16.45
C ASN A 48 27.99 -38.32 16.52
N GLU A 49 29.18 -37.90 16.99
CA GLU A 49 29.53 -36.49 17.05
C GLU A 49 29.68 -35.87 15.66
N VAL A 50 30.18 -36.62 14.66
CA VAL A 50 30.19 -36.18 13.25
C VAL A 50 28.76 -35.97 12.74
N ALA A 51 27.84 -36.90 13.02
CA ALA A 51 26.43 -36.76 12.63
C ALA A 51 25.74 -35.56 13.30
N LEU A 52 25.97 -35.39 14.62
CA LEU A 52 25.45 -34.25 15.36
C LEU A 52 26.00 -32.91 14.83
N PHE A 53 27.30 -32.88 14.48
CA PHE A 53 27.92 -31.68 13.91
C PHE A 53 27.31 -31.33 12.55
N SER A 54 27.11 -32.31 11.68
CA SER A 54 26.47 -32.13 10.37
C SER A 54 25.02 -31.59 10.47
N ASN A 55 24.32 -31.98 11.55
CA ASN A 55 22.94 -31.55 11.81
C ASN A 55 22.87 -30.27 12.68
N GLY A 56 23.98 -29.61 12.96
CA GLY A 56 24.00 -28.38 13.76
C GLY A 56 23.78 -28.58 15.28
N GLN A 57 23.71 -29.82 15.76
CA GLN A 57 23.34 -30.18 17.13
C GLN A 57 24.55 -30.50 18.02
N SER A 58 25.78 -30.52 17.48
CA SER A 58 26.98 -30.77 18.26
C SER A 58 27.38 -29.56 19.09
N LYS A 59 27.90 -29.82 20.28
CA LYS A 59 28.57 -28.81 21.13
C LYS A 59 29.78 -28.14 20.46
N TYR A 60 30.32 -28.76 19.44
CA TYR A 60 31.46 -28.23 18.67
C TYR A 60 31.01 -27.35 17.49
N ASN A 61 29.69 -27.25 17.19
CA ASN A 61 29.22 -26.23 16.31
C ASN A 61 29.51 -24.87 16.95
N LYS A 62 30.23 -24.00 16.25
CA LYS A 62 30.33 -22.61 16.69
C LYS A 62 28.92 -22.09 16.85
N LYS A 63 28.56 -21.62 18.02
CA LYS A 63 27.40 -20.76 18.14
C LYS A 63 27.70 -19.57 17.23
N THR A 64 27.11 -19.54 16.06
CA THR A 64 27.00 -18.29 15.31
C THR A 64 26.35 -17.33 16.29
N THR A 65 27.07 -16.31 16.74
CA THR A 65 26.40 -15.14 17.34
C THR A 65 25.42 -14.74 16.30
N PRO A 66 24.10 -14.81 16.55
CA PRO A 66 23.14 -14.34 15.58
C PRO A 66 23.59 -12.92 15.24
N ASN A 67 23.53 -12.55 13.96
CA ASN A 67 23.77 -11.17 13.56
C ASN A 67 22.66 -10.36 14.24
N VAL A 68 22.97 -9.86 15.46
CA VAL A 68 21.98 -9.33 16.40
C VAL A 68 21.73 -7.92 15.99
N MET A 69 20.69 -7.72 15.19
CA MET A 69 20.26 -6.41 14.74
C MET A 69 19.03 -5.93 15.53
N THR A 70 18.98 -4.65 15.78
CA THR A 70 17.75 -3.99 16.21
C THR A 70 16.75 -3.89 15.05
N VAL A 71 15.48 -3.68 15.38
CA VAL A 71 14.44 -3.44 14.36
C VAL A 71 14.79 -2.23 13.49
N LYS A 72 15.39 -1.20 14.06
CA LYS A 72 15.80 0.01 13.34
C LYS A 72 16.93 -0.27 12.34
N GLU A 73 17.92 -1.05 12.73
CA GLU A 73 19.03 -1.46 11.83
C GLU A 73 18.53 -2.36 10.70
N LEU A 74 17.69 -3.35 11.03
CA LEU A 74 17.05 -4.21 10.02
C LEU A 74 16.16 -3.40 9.05
N TYR A 75 15.42 -2.41 9.58
CA TYR A 75 14.64 -1.50 8.76
C TYR A 75 15.52 -0.68 7.82
N GLY A 76 16.65 -0.15 8.29
CA GLY A 76 17.60 0.58 7.45
C GLY A 76 18.11 -0.25 6.29
N MET A 77 18.58 -1.46 6.57
CA MET A 77 19.06 -2.40 5.56
C MET A 77 17.96 -2.78 4.55
N TRP A 78 16.74 -3.06 5.03
CA TRP A 78 15.62 -3.34 4.13
C TRP A 78 15.24 -2.14 3.27
N LEU A 79 15.27 -0.94 3.82
CA LEU A 79 14.89 0.29 3.13
C LEU A 79 15.80 0.59 1.95
N GLU A 80 17.11 0.33 2.07
CA GLU A 80 18.09 0.47 0.98
C GLU A 80 17.67 -0.31 -0.28
N THR A 81 17.16 -1.51 -0.12
CA THR A 81 16.65 -2.31 -1.25
C THR A 81 15.23 -1.89 -1.64
N TYR A 82 14.37 -1.67 -0.66
CA TYR A 82 12.95 -1.39 -0.89
C TYR A 82 12.71 -0.09 -1.67
N GLN A 83 13.52 0.94 -1.45
CA GLN A 83 13.39 2.23 -2.14
C GLN A 83 13.51 2.12 -3.67
N HIS A 84 14.22 1.11 -4.17
CA HIS A 84 14.37 0.86 -5.61
C HIS A 84 13.25 0.00 -6.20
N THR A 85 12.34 -0.51 -5.38
CA THR A 85 11.25 -1.42 -5.81
C THR A 85 9.88 -0.75 -5.86
N VAL A 86 9.78 0.49 -5.39
CA VAL A 86 8.49 1.19 -5.27
C VAL A 86 8.59 2.63 -5.73
N GLU A 87 7.44 3.20 -6.11
CA GLU A 87 7.36 4.63 -6.40
C GLU A 87 7.58 5.47 -5.13
N GLU A 88 8.11 6.68 -5.31
CA GLU A 88 8.42 7.64 -4.24
C GLU A 88 7.23 7.89 -3.29
N SER A 89 6.01 8.01 -3.84
CA SER A 89 4.80 8.19 -3.04
C SER A 89 4.49 6.99 -2.12
N THR A 90 4.85 5.78 -2.53
CA THR A 90 4.69 4.56 -1.73
C THR A 90 5.79 4.47 -0.69
N LEU A 91 7.02 4.80 -1.09
CA LEU A 91 8.18 4.86 -0.21
C LEU A 91 7.91 5.84 0.95
N ASN A 92 7.49 7.06 0.65
CA ASN A 92 7.18 8.08 1.66
C ASN A 92 6.11 7.62 2.65
N LYS A 93 5.02 7.00 2.17
CA LYS A 93 3.98 6.43 3.05
C LYS A 93 4.53 5.31 3.93
N THR A 94 5.38 4.46 3.38
CA THR A 94 6.00 3.34 4.11
C THR A 94 6.93 3.87 5.19
N MET A 95 7.82 4.81 4.85
CA MET A 95 8.72 5.45 5.81
C MET A 95 7.95 6.14 6.93
N ASN A 96 6.86 6.83 6.61
CA ASN A 96 6.03 7.47 7.61
C ASN A 96 5.40 6.45 8.59
N VAL A 97 4.92 5.30 8.09
CA VAL A 97 4.41 4.23 8.96
C VAL A 97 5.49 3.71 9.91
N PHE A 98 6.71 3.49 9.42
CA PHE A 98 7.82 3.08 10.27
C PHE A 98 8.18 4.14 11.29
N ASN A 99 8.38 5.38 10.86
CA ASN A 99 8.85 6.47 11.72
C ASN A 99 7.83 6.87 12.80
N VAL A 100 6.53 6.80 12.50
CA VAL A 100 5.47 7.22 13.42
C VAL A 100 5.02 6.09 14.35
N HIS A 101 5.04 4.84 13.88
CA HIS A 101 4.39 3.75 14.61
C HIS A 101 5.34 2.61 15.02
N ILE A 102 6.26 2.20 14.14
CA ILE A 102 7.06 1.00 14.37
C ILE A 102 8.35 1.33 15.11
N ILE A 103 9.13 2.29 14.62
CA ILE A 103 10.42 2.66 15.22
C ILE A 103 10.27 3.20 16.66
N PRO A 104 9.27 4.05 17.00
CA PRO A 104 9.09 4.48 18.38
C PRO A 104 8.75 3.35 19.36
N ALA A 105 8.13 2.27 18.86
CA ALA A 105 7.72 1.14 19.70
C ALA A 105 8.76 0.02 19.78
N TRP A 106 9.50 -0.21 18.70
CA TRP A 106 10.34 -1.39 18.52
C TRP A 106 11.76 -1.09 18.06
N GLY A 107 12.08 0.15 17.68
CA GLY A 107 13.32 0.51 16.98
C GLY A 107 14.58 0.01 17.66
N ASP A 108 14.67 0.17 18.96
CA ASP A 108 15.83 -0.21 19.76
C ASP A 108 15.76 -1.67 20.28
N THR A 109 14.67 -2.40 19.99
CA THR A 109 14.50 -3.79 20.38
C THR A 109 15.30 -4.69 19.44
N LEU A 110 16.05 -5.64 19.97
CA LEU A 110 16.70 -6.67 19.19
C LEU A 110 15.65 -7.56 18.53
N VAL A 111 15.85 -7.88 17.25
CA VAL A 111 14.92 -8.71 16.48
C VAL A 111 14.69 -10.08 17.14
N THR A 112 15.73 -10.61 17.78
CA THR A 112 15.72 -11.88 18.56
C THR A 112 14.88 -11.81 19.83
N ASP A 113 14.66 -10.61 20.38
CA ASP A 113 13.98 -10.41 21.67
C ASP A 113 12.48 -10.15 21.51
N ILE A 114 12.00 -10.03 20.26
CA ILE A 114 10.59 -9.82 19.98
C ILE A 114 9.78 -11.09 20.28
N LYS A 115 9.05 -11.06 21.39
CA LYS A 115 8.20 -12.18 21.82
C LYS A 115 6.77 -12.04 21.29
N PRO A 116 6.09 -13.16 20.97
CA PRO A 116 4.70 -13.13 20.56
C PRO A 116 3.77 -12.40 21.54
N LEU A 117 4.01 -12.52 22.85
CA LEU A 117 3.20 -11.85 23.88
C LEU A 117 3.29 -10.31 23.77
N ASP A 118 4.48 -9.78 23.52
CA ASP A 118 4.68 -8.33 23.43
C ASP A 118 4.09 -7.78 22.12
N LEU A 119 4.20 -8.53 21.04
CA LEU A 119 3.51 -8.23 19.78
C LEU A 119 1.99 -8.24 19.94
N GLN A 120 1.44 -9.25 20.65
CA GLN A 120 -0.01 -9.30 20.90
C GLN A 120 -0.49 -8.08 21.70
N ARG A 121 0.25 -7.66 22.73
CA ARG A 121 -0.05 -6.43 23.51
C ARG A 121 0.00 -5.18 22.64
N TYR A 122 1.03 -5.07 21.80
CA TYR A 122 1.16 -3.95 20.85
C TYR A 122 -0.02 -3.89 19.87
N ILE A 123 -0.40 -5.02 19.28
CA ILE A 123 -1.53 -5.13 18.34
C ILE A 123 -2.84 -4.74 19.03
N ASN A 124 -3.08 -5.23 20.24
CA ASN A 124 -4.29 -4.91 21.00
C ASN A 124 -4.37 -3.40 21.31
N THR A 125 -3.24 -2.79 21.64
CA THR A 125 -3.16 -1.34 21.87
C THR A 125 -3.42 -0.54 20.60
N MET A 126 -2.87 -0.99 19.47
CA MET A 126 -3.07 -0.35 18.16
C MET A 126 -4.53 -0.45 17.68
N GLN A 127 -5.16 -1.61 17.86
CA GLN A 127 -6.57 -1.85 17.51
C GLN A 127 -7.51 -0.90 18.26
N GLY A 128 -7.18 -0.54 19.49
CA GLY A 128 -7.96 0.44 20.27
C GLY A 128 -7.85 1.88 19.77
N LYS A 129 -6.73 2.24 19.13
CA LYS A 129 -6.38 3.63 18.77
C LYS A 129 -6.44 3.91 17.27
N ILE A 130 -6.14 2.95 16.41
CA ILE A 130 -5.92 3.16 14.97
C ILE A 130 -6.81 2.24 14.15
N LEU A 131 -7.61 2.82 13.27
CA LEU A 131 -8.56 2.09 12.43
C LEU A 131 -7.86 1.05 11.53
N HIS A 132 -6.77 1.45 10.87
CA HIS A 132 -6.03 0.63 9.92
C HIS A 132 -4.77 -0.01 10.53
N TYR A 133 -4.84 -0.42 11.80
CA TYR A 133 -3.70 -1.02 12.51
C TYR A 133 -3.11 -2.25 11.80
N ARG A 134 -3.94 -3.04 11.08
CA ARG A 134 -3.47 -4.20 10.31
C ARG A 134 -2.45 -3.85 9.24
N LYS A 135 -2.57 -2.65 8.64
CA LYS A 135 -1.58 -2.18 7.67
C LYS A 135 -0.23 -1.92 8.34
N ILE A 136 -0.24 -1.31 9.53
CA ILE A 136 0.97 -1.01 10.30
C ILE A 136 1.64 -2.31 10.74
N THR A 137 0.88 -3.21 11.35
CA THR A 137 1.39 -4.51 11.80
C THR A 137 1.85 -5.40 10.65
N GLY A 138 1.23 -5.26 9.47
CA GLY A 138 1.66 -5.91 8.23
C GLY A 138 3.06 -5.49 7.78
N TYR A 139 3.44 -4.22 7.93
CA TYR A 139 4.80 -3.75 7.67
C TYR A 139 5.81 -4.32 8.67
N LEU A 140 5.47 -4.34 9.96
CA LEU A 140 6.33 -4.97 10.98
C LEU A 140 6.52 -6.46 10.69
N ARG A 141 5.44 -7.20 10.37
CA ARG A 141 5.51 -8.61 9.99
C ARG A 141 6.40 -8.82 8.76
N ARG A 142 6.28 -7.95 7.75
CA ARG A 142 7.12 -8.02 6.54
C ARG A 142 8.60 -7.89 6.90
N LEU A 143 8.94 -6.99 7.82
CA LEU A 143 10.31 -6.82 8.31
C LEU A 143 10.81 -8.05 9.06
N LEU A 144 10.01 -8.62 9.97
CA LEU A 144 10.38 -9.83 10.71
C LEU A 144 10.50 -11.07 9.80
N ASN A 145 9.72 -11.14 8.72
CA ASN A 145 9.90 -12.19 7.71
C ASN A 145 11.23 -12.07 6.95
N ILE A 146 11.82 -10.89 6.87
CA ILE A 146 13.19 -10.73 6.36
C ILE A 146 14.18 -11.30 7.37
N ALA A 147 14.00 -11.03 8.66
CA ALA A 147 14.83 -11.62 9.70
C ALA A 147 14.80 -13.17 9.71
N VAL A 148 13.62 -13.75 9.45
CA VAL A 148 13.51 -15.23 9.28
C VAL A 148 14.31 -15.70 8.06
N ARG A 149 14.17 -15.02 6.90
CA ARG A 149 14.90 -15.39 5.68
C ARG A 149 16.42 -15.20 5.77
N MET A 150 16.88 -14.38 6.70
CA MET A 150 18.29 -14.14 7.00
C MET A 150 18.81 -14.96 8.20
N ASP A 151 18.03 -15.95 8.63
CA ASP A 151 18.36 -16.83 9.77
C ASP A 151 18.64 -16.09 11.09
N MET A 152 18.17 -14.85 11.24
CA MET A 152 18.30 -14.08 12.48
C MET A 152 17.34 -14.59 13.56
N ILE A 153 16.14 -15.01 13.16
CA ILE A 153 15.14 -15.64 14.01
C ILE A 153 14.60 -16.92 13.35
N PRO A 154 14.30 -17.97 14.11
CA PRO A 154 13.95 -19.28 13.55
C PRO A 154 12.54 -19.35 12.95
N VAL A 155 11.62 -18.47 13.38
CA VAL A 155 10.21 -18.50 12.97
C VAL A 155 9.58 -17.12 13.08
N ASP A 156 8.64 -16.81 12.19
CA ASP A 156 7.84 -15.58 12.25
C ASP A 156 7.00 -15.55 13.55
N PRO A 157 7.27 -14.62 14.49
CA PRO A 157 6.53 -14.55 15.75
C PRO A 157 5.05 -14.21 15.56
N PHE A 158 4.65 -13.66 14.40
CA PHE A 158 3.25 -13.43 14.04
C PHE A 158 2.44 -14.72 13.82
N THR A 159 3.08 -15.87 13.65
CA THR A 159 2.39 -17.16 13.53
C THR A 159 1.67 -17.58 14.81
N LYS A 160 2.09 -17.02 15.95
CA LYS A 160 1.54 -17.30 17.28
C LYS A 160 0.63 -16.20 17.81
N ILE A 161 0.19 -15.28 16.94
CA ILE A 161 -0.62 -14.11 17.32
C ILE A 161 -2.02 -14.26 16.77
N GLU A 162 -2.99 -13.91 17.58
CA GLU A 162 -4.38 -13.76 17.17
C GLU A 162 -4.63 -12.30 16.74
N MET A 163 -5.00 -12.12 15.45
CA MET A 163 -5.30 -10.79 14.91
C MET A 163 -6.75 -10.39 15.26
N PRO A 164 -6.95 -9.36 16.10
CA PRO A 164 -8.29 -8.89 16.42
C PRO A 164 -9.10 -8.52 15.18
N LYS A 165 -10.42 -8.61 15.26
CA LYS A 165 -11.31 -8.15 14.19
C LYS A 165 -11.18 -6.63 14.04
N GLU A 166 -11.07 -6.15 12.81
CA GLU A 166 -11.15 -4.71 12.55
C GLU A 166 -12.53 -4.19 12.92
N ARG A 167 -12.56 -3.03 13.58
CA ARG A 167 -13.81 -2.32 13.80
C ARG A 167 -14.34 -1.89 12.43
N ARG A 168 -15.38 -2.55 11.94
CA ARG A 168 -16.10 -2.06 10.76
C ARG A 168 -16.69 -0.70 11.11
N GLN A 169 -16.08 0.37 10.60
CA GLN A 169 -16.83 1.61 10.50
C GLN A 169 -17.93 1.36 9.45
N VAL A 170 -19.16 1.33 9.90
CA VAL A 170 -20.29 1.51 9.00
C VAL A 170 -20.16 2.95 8.52
N ASN A 171 -19.54 3.14 7.35
CA ASN A 171 -19.35 4.45 6.74
C ASN A 171 -20.74 4.94 6.32
N LYS A 172 -21.45 5.61 7.23
CA LYS A 172 -22.75 6.27 6.96
C LYS A 172 -22.60 7.47 6.02
N ARG A 173 -21.36 7.81 5.61
CA ARG A 173 -21.14 8.92 4.68
C ARG A 173 -21.56 8.49 3.29
N LYS A 174 -22.37 9.32 2.65
CA LYS A 174 -22.78 9.14 1.26
C LYS A 174 -21.55 8.89 0.38
N GLN A 175 -21.63 7.89 -0.49
CA GLN A 175 -20.49 7.50 -1.32
C GLN A 175 -20.55 8.13 -2.72
N PHE A 176 -21.73 8.49 -3.19
CA PHE A 176 -21.97 9.07 -4.51
C PHE A 176 -23.28 9.89 -4.51
N MET A 177 -23.49 10.72 -5.51
CA MET A 177 -24.73 11.45 -5.76
C MET A 177 -25.67 10.61 -6.64
N ASP A 178 -26.97 10.70 -6.38
CA ASP A 178 -27.98 10.29 -7.36
C ASP A 178 -28.09 11.30 -8.50
N VAL A 179 -28.97 11.01 -9.47
CA VAL A 179 -29.12 11.83 -10.69
C VAL A 179 -29.54 13.27 -10.36
N ASP A 180 -30.47 13.44 -9.43
CA ASP A 180 -31.03 14.77 -9.10
C ASP A 180 -30.03 15.61 -8.31
N GLU A 181 -29.31 15.00 -7.36
CA GLU A 181 -28.22 15.65 -6.64
C GLU A 181 -27.06 16.03 -7.57
N PHE A 182 -26.74 15.17 -8.55
CA PHE A 182 -25.71 15.46 -9.53
C PHE A 182 -26.10 16.63 -10.42
N LYS A 183 -27.37 16.70 -10.87
CA LYS A 183 -27.89 17.84 -11.61
C LYS A 183 -27.85 19.12 -10.78
N ALA A 184 -28.32 19.07 -9.52
CA ALA A 184 -28.27 20.22 -8.61
C ALA A 184 -26.83 20.71 -8.37
N PHE A 185 -25.88 19.79 -8.22
CA PHE A 185 -24.45 20.13 -8.09
C PHE A 185 -23.94 20.87 -9.34
N LEU A 186 -24.22 20.34 -10.55
CA LEU A 186 -23.82 21.00 -11.80
C LEU A 186 -24.48 22.37 -11.98
N GLU A 187 -25.75 22.52 -11.61
CA GLU A 187 -26.49 23.78 -11.69
C GLU A 187 -25.85 24.83 -10.76
N VAL A 188 -25.50 24.49 -9.55
CA VAL A 188 -24.78 25.37 -8.62
C VAL A 188 -23.43 25.78 -9.19
N LEU A 189 -22.70 24.87 -9.79
CA LEU A 189 -21.43 25.17 -10.44
C LEU A 189 -21.65 26.19 -11.59
N ASP A 190 -22.61 25.97 -12.45
CA ASP A 190 -22.89 26.77 -13.64
C ASP A 190 -23.46 28.16 -13.30
N SER A 191 -24.36 28.24 -12.32
CA SER A 191 -25.09 29.48 -12.00
C SER A 191 -24.41 30.36 -10.95
N GLN A 192 -23.62 29.76 -10.06
CA GLN A 192 -23.07 30.47 -8.89
C GLN A 192 -21.54 30.41 -8.83
N TYR A 193 -20.95 29.21 -8.88
CA TYR A 193 -19.54 29.05 -8.57
C TYR A 193 -18.61 29.49 -9.71
N LYS A 194 -19.08 29.44 -10.95
CA LYS A 194 -18.38 29.95 -12.14
C LYS A 194 -17.88 31.39 -11.93
N TYR A 195 -18.70 32.26 -11.32
CA TYR A 195 -18.40 33.68 -11.12
C TYR A 195 -17.52 33.95 -9.90
N ILE A 196 -17.29 32.95 -9.04
CA ILE A 196 -16.47 33.07 -7.83
C ILE A 196 -15.03 32.63 -8.13
N ASN A 197 -14.88 31.49 -8.81
CA ASN A 197 -13.58 30.90 -9.12
C ASN A 197 -13.69 30.03 -10.38
N GLN A 198 -13.38 30.62 -11.52
CA GLN A 198 -13.52 29.95 -12.80
C GLN A 198 -12.62 28.73 -12.95
N GLN A 199 -11.39 28.77 -12.44
CA GLN A 199 -10.51 27.61 -12.44
C GLN A 199 -11.11 26.43 -11.64
N ALA A 200 -11.59 26.70 -10.44
CA ALA A 200 -12.21 25.68 -9.60
C ALA A 200 -13.50 25.15 -10.22
N TYR A 201 -14.32 26.01 -10.79
CA TYR A 201 -15.52 25.65 -11.54
C TYR A 201 -15.19 24.66 -12.67
N THR A 202 -14.24 25.03 -13.54
CA THR A 202 -13.83 24.20 -14.68
C THR A 202 -13.28 22.85 -14.23
N LEU A 203 -12.42 22.83 -13.19
CA LEU A 203 -11.84 21.59 -12.65
C LEU A 203 -12.92 20.67 -12.06
N LEU A 204 -13.81 21.20 -11.21
CA LEU A 204 -14.85 20.42 -10.54
C LEU A 204 -15.85 19.87 -11.56
N ARG A 205 -16.24 20.67 -12.55
CA ARG A 205 -17.14 20.26 -13.62
C ARG A 205 -16.52 19.19 -14.50
N LEU A 206 -15.26 19.37 -14.93
CA LEU A 206 -14.53 18.37 -15.71
C LEU A 206 -14.39 17.07 -14.95
N GLY A 207 -14.01 17.13 -13.67
CA GLY A 207 -13.88 15.95 -12.82
C GLY A 207 -15.21 15.20 -12.64
N ALA A 208 -16.33 15.93 -12.49
CA ALA A 208 -17.66 15.36 -12.37
C ALA A 208 -18.13 14.66 -13.65
N LEU A 209 -17.91 15.29 -14.82
CA LEU A 209 -18.40 14.80 -16.11
C LEU A 209 -17.50 13.71 -16.72
N THR A 210 -16.24 13.60 -16.32
CA THR A 210 -15.28 12.64 -16.90
C THR A 210 -14.85 11.54 -15.94
N GLY A 211 -15.07 11.71 -14.64
CA GLY A 211 -14.58 10.78 -13.63
C GLY A 211 -13.05 10.65 -13.61
N MET A 212 -12.29 11.61 -14.15
CA MET A 212 -10.82 11.62 -14.08
C MET A 212 -10.32 11.53 -12.63
N ARG A 213 -9.16 10.89 -12.43
CA ARG A 213 -8.51 10.93 -11.11
C ARG A 213 -8.00 12.35 -10.80
N THR A 214 -7.99 12.73 -9.53
CA THR A 214 -7.49 14.06 -9.13
C THR A 214 -6.08 14.30 -9.66
N GLU A 215 -5.22 13.30 -9.59
CA GLU A 215 -3.83 13.36 -10.04
C GLU A 215 -3.70 13.50 -11.57
N GLU A 216 -4.67 12.98 -12.34
CA GLU A 216 -4.77 13.14 -13.79
C GLU A 216 -5.24 14.56 -14.16
N LEU A 217 -6.26 15.08 -13.46
CA LEU A 217 -6.73 16.47 -13.63
C LEU A 217 -5.63 17.49 -13.35
N LEU A 218 -4.86 17.29 -12.28
CA LEU A 218 -3.79 18.20 -11.85
C LEU A 218 -2.54 18.15 -12.73
N ALA A 219 -2.39 17.11 -13.53
CA ALA A 219 -1.30 16.95 -14.48
C ALA A 219 -1.70 17.28 -15.93
N LEU A 220 -2.98 17.62 -16.17
CA LEU A 220 -3.49 17.92 -17.51
C LEU A 220 -2.85 19.19 -18.06
N GLN A 221 -2.29 19.13 -19.28
CA GLN A 221 -1.71 20.24 -20.02
C GLN A 221 -2.59 20.58 -21.24
N TRP A 222 -2.50 21.80 -21.75
CA TRP A 222 -3.33 22.25 -22.85
C TRP A 222 -3.10 21.46 -24.14
N GLU A 223 -1.90 20.98 -24.43
CA GLU A 223 -1.61 20.13 -25.59
C GLU A 223 -2.41 18.81 -25.60
N GLN A 224 -2.94 18.40 -24.44
CA GLN A 224 -3.71 17.16 -24.27
C GLN A 224 -5.21 17.39 -24.48
N VAL A 225 -5.64 18.63 -24.72
CA VAL A 225 -7.04 19.03 -24.98
C VAL A 225 -7.22 19.29 -26.48
N ASP A 226 -7.86 18.38 -27.17
CA ASP A 226 -8.23 18.54 -28.56
C ASP A 226 -9.61 19.21 -28.65
N PHE A 227 -9.61 20.52 -28.83
CA PHE A 227 -10.86 21.31 -29.00
C PHE A 227 -11.62 20.98 -30.27
N ASN A 228 -10.92 20.61 -31.36
CA ASN A 228 -11.55 20.31 -32.64
C ASN A 228 -12.20 18.93 -32.65
N GLY A 229 -11.49 17.92 -32.12
CA GLY A 229 -11.98 16.55 -32.03
C GLY A 229 -12.91 16.31 -30.84
N GLY A 230 -12.88 17.17 -29.84
CA GLY A 230 -13.63 17.02 -28.60
C GLY A 230 -13.09 15.90 -27.70
N TYR A 231 -11.78 15.83 -27.54
CA TYR A 231 -11.12 14.79 -26.76
C TYR A 231 -10.13 15.35 -25.75
N ILE A 232 -9.96 14.63 -24.65
CA ILE A 232 -8.84 14.81 -23.70
C ILE A 232 -8.00 13.52 -23.66
N SER A 233 -6.69 13.66 -23.84
CA SER A 233 -5.71 12.58 -23.77
C SER A 233 -5.10 12.52 -22.38
N ILE A 234 -5.30 11.43 -21.64
CA ILE A 234 -4.71 11.18 -20.32
C ILE A 234 -3.43 10.39 -20.52
N VAL A 235 -2.30 11.06 -20.43
CA VAL A 235 -0.96 10.49 -20.67
C VAL A 235 -0.05 10.58 -19.47
N GLN A 236 -0.43 11.33 -18.44
CA GLN A 236 0.37 11.59 -17.25
C GLN A 236 -0.49 11.81 -16.01
N ALA A 237 0.13 11.79 -14.85
CA ALA A 237 -0.51 12.03 -13.56
C ALA A 237 0.46 12.71 -12.59
N LEU A 238 -0.05 13.47 -11.64
CA LEU A 238 0.72 14.10 -10.58
C LEU A 238 1.12 13.08 -9.50
N GLY A 239 2.41 12.90 -9.27
CA GLY A 239 2.95 12.12 -8.15
C GLY A 239 3.16 13.00 -6.93
N ARG A 240 3.13 12.37 -5.74
CA ARG A 240 3.51 13.01 -4.48
C ARG A 240 4.93 12.57 -4.12
N GLY A 241 5.84 13.54 -4.07
CA GLY A 241 7.20 13.36 -3.63
C GLY A 241 7.40 13.52 -2.13
N PHE A 242 8.66 13.56 -1.71
CA PHE A 242 9.05 13.86 -0.34
C PHE A 242 8.77 15.33 0.01
N ASN A 243 8.58 15.60 1.30
CA ASN A 243 8.39 16.98 1.84
C ASN A 243 7.24 17.77 1.20
N GLY A 244 6.20 17.09 0.74
CA GLY A 244 5.06 17.71 0.08
C GLY A 244 5.29 18.15 -1.36
N GLY A 245 6.45 17.84 -1.93
CA GLY A 245 6.75 18.05 -3.35
C GLY A 245 5.83 17.25 -4.27
N THR A 246 5.72 17.71 -5.51
CA THR A 246 4.97 17.02 -6.56
C THR A 246 5.86 16.85 -7.79
N TYR A 247 5.61 15.80 -8.56
CA TYR A 247 6.30 15.52 -9.82
C TYR A 247 5.33 14.90 -10.83
N ILE A 248 5.60 15.12 -12.11
CA ILE A 248 4.83 14.49 -13.19
C ILE A 248 5.37 13.08 -13.41
N LYS A 249 4.48 12.12 -13.54
CA LYS A 249 4.80 10.72 -13.79
C LYS A 249 3.92 10.13 -14.87
N ALA A 250 4.43 9.11 -15.54
CA ALA A 250 3.60 8.25 -16.38
C ALA A 250 2.48 7.58 -15.55
N PRO A 251 1.33 7.30 -16.12
CA PRO A 251 0.28 6.54 -15.47
C PRO A 251 0.79 5.16 -15.03
N LYS A 252 0.26 4.64 -13.91
CA LYS A 252 0.73 3.38 -13.28
C LYS A 252 0.64 2.14 -14.17
N SER A 253 -0.21 2.15 -15.19
CA SER A 253 -0.41 1.03 -16.11
C SER A 253 -0.63 1.55 -17.53
N GLN A 254 -0.34 0.72 -18.52
CA GLN A 254 -0.65 1.00 -19.94
C GLN A 254 -2.15 1.30 -20.14
N THR A 255 -3.03 0.61 -19.40
CA THR A 255 -4.48 0.80 -19.44
C THR A 255 -4.94 2.16 -18.87
N SER A 256 -4.06 2.87 -18.16
CA SER A 256 -4.37 4.20 -17.64
C SER A 256 -4.16 5.30 -18.69
N LYS A 257 -3.36 5.05 -19.75
CA LYS A 257 -3.30 5.94 -20.92
C LYS A 257 -4.58 5.72 -21.71
N ARG A 258 -5.36 6.79 -21.88
CA ARG A 258 -6.65 6.72 -22.56
C ARG A 258 -7.05 8.09 -23.07
N THR A 259 -7.96 8.11 -24.04
CA THR A 259 -8.58 9.32 -24.57
C THR A 259 -10.04 9.36 -24.16
N LEU A 260 -10.49 10.48 -23.61
CA LEU A 260 -11.86 10.70 -23.19
C LEU A 260 -12.56 11.64 -24.16
N LYS A 261 -13.73 11.26 -24.66
CA LYS A 261 -14.60 12.14 -25.39
C LYS A 261 -15.32 13.08 -24.41
N ILE A 262 -15.39 14.36 -24.76
CA ILE A 262 -16.05 15.38 -23.96
C ILE A 262 -17.21 15.97 -24.76
N ASP A 263 -18.28 16.31 -24.06
CA ASP A 263 -19.44 17.00 -24.70
C ASP A 263 -19.11 18.46 -25.04
N ASN A 264 -19.88 19.02 -25.97
CA ASN A 264 -19.66 20.37 -26.47
C ASN A 264 -19.80 21.45 -25.37
N LYS A 265 -20.67 21.24 -24.37
CA LYS A 265 -20.83 22.19 -23.25
C LYS A 265 -19.56 22.24 -22.40
N MET A 266 -18.92 21.08 -22.14
CA MET A 266 -17.67 21.06 -21.41
C MET A 266 -16.51 21.63 -22.24
N LEU A 267 -16.49 21.41 -23.55
CA LEU A 267 -15.51 22.05 -24.44
C LEU A 267 -15.61 23.58 -24.38
N THR A 268 -16.84 24.16 -24.43
CA THR A 268 -17.05 25.60 -24.25
C THR A 268 -16.51 26.08 -22.90
N VAL A 269 -16.76 25.34 -21.81
CA VAL A 269 -16.23 25.68 -20.48
C VAL A 269 -14.71 25.69 -20.45
N LEU A 270 -14.06 24.72 -21.12
CA LEU A 270 -12.59 24.66 -21.23
C LEU A 270 -12.06 25.82 -22.11
N ALA A 271 -12.75 26.16 -23.21
CA ALA A 271 -12.37 27.28 -24.05
C ALA A 271 -12.49 28.62 -23.30
N ASP A 272 -13.60 28.84 -22.58
CA ASP A 272 -13.79 30.03 -21.72
C ASP A 272 -12.65 30.15 -20.68
N TRP A 273 -12.17 29.01 -20.13
CA TRP A 273 -11.08 29.00 -19.19
C TRP A 273 -9.73 29.23 -19.87
N TYR A 274 -9.51 28.68 -21.06
CA TYR A 274 -8.32 28.90 -21.87
C TYR A 274 -8.10 30.39 -22.16
N GLU A 275 -9.15 31.09 -22.57
CA GLU A 275 -9.11 32.51 -22.94
C GLU A 275 -8.75 33.45 -21.78
N VAL A 276 -9.16 33.11 -20.55
CA VAL A 276 -8.89 33.95 -19.37
C VAL A 276 -7.67 33.48 -18.54
N SER A 277 -7.09 32.32 -18.87
CA SER A 277 -5.91 31.82 -18.20
C SER A 277 -4.67 32.57 -18.68
N HIS A 278 -3.86 33.04 -17.72
CA HIS A 278 -2.56 33.62 -18.04
C HIS A 278 -1.51 32.57 -18.47
N TYR A 279 -1.78 31.30 -18.23
CA TYR A 279 -0.93 30.15 -18.53
C TYR A 279 -1.69 29.25 -19.49
N ASN A 280 -1.58 29.52 -20.78
CA ASN A 280 -2.32 28.83 -21.84
C ASN A 280 -1.44 28.40 -23.02
N SER A 281 -0.13 28.32 -22.85
CA SER A 281 0.76 27.65 -23.79
C SER A 281 0.50 26.14 -23.78
N ASN A 282 0.89 25.44 -24.84
CA ASN A 282 0.63 24.01 -25.00
C ASN A 282 1.14 23.15 -23.85
N ASP A 283 2.29 23.48 -23.30
CA ASP A 283 2.94 22.79 -22.18
C ASP A 283 2.52 23.29 -20.79
N ASP A 284 1.68 24.36 -20.72
CA ASP A 284 1.14 24.84 -19.46
C ASP A 284 0.06 23.91 -18.91
N PHE A 285 0.01 23.80 -17.56
CA PHE A 285 -1.04 23.03 -16.89
C PHE A 285 -2.39 23.76 -17.01
N VAL A 286 -3.43 23.02 -17.42
CA VAL A 286 -4.81 23.53 -17.48
C VAL A 286 -5.25 24.09 -16.13
N PHE A 287 -4.88 23.41 -15.04
CA PHE A 287 -5.15 23.83 -13.67
C PHE A 287 -3.84 24.07 -12.93
N ASN A 288 -3.54 25.34 -12.68
CA ASN A 288 -2.22 25.71 -12.19
C ASN A 288 -2.25 26.70 -11.02
N ASN A 289 -1.14 26.84 -10.35
CA ASN A 289 -0.85 27.90 -9.39
C ASN A 289 0.37 28.68 -9.90
N GLN A 290 0.11 29.80 -10.60
CA GLN A 290 1.16 30.62 -11.21
C GLN A 290 2.10 29.79 -12.12
N GLY A 291 1.54 29.02 -13.04
CA GLY A 291 2.24 28.15 -13.97
C GLY A 291 2.76 26.82 -13.36
N LYS A 292 2.69 26.62 -12.04
CA LYS A 292 3.07 25.39 -11.37
C LYS A 292 1.84 24.51 -11.11
N THR A 293 2.06 23.22 -10.86
CA THR A 293 0.98 22.31 -10.46
C THR A 293 0.28 22.77 -9.18
N LEU A 294 -1.04 22.59 -9.13
CA LEU A 294 -1.81 22.80 -7.90
C LEU A 294 -1.43 21.78 -6.83
N GLN A 295 -1.55 22.20 -5.57
CA GLN A 295 -1.47 21.25 -4.45
C GLN A 295 -2.57 20.18 -4.57
N VAL A 296 -2.22 18.92 -4.31
CA VAL A 296 -3.11 17.76 -4.47
C VAL A 296 -4.41 17.86 -3.66
N MET A 297 -4.39 18.59 -2.55
CA MET A 297 -5.58 18.79 -1.69
C MET A 297 -6.48 19.95 -2.15
N ARG A 298 -6.02 20.80 -3.08
CA ARG A 298 -6.75 22.00 -3.51
C ARG A 298 -8.12 21.69 -4.12
N PRO A 299 -8.28 20.70 -5.02
CA PRO A 299 -9.59 20.36 -5.57
C PRO A 299 -10.60 19.91 -4.52
N ASN A 300 -10.15 19.12 -3.51
CA ASN A 300 -11.05 18.74 -2.42
C ASN A 300 -11.45 19.95 -1.57
N LYS A 301 -10.56 20.91 -1.35
CA LYS A 301 -10.90 22.14 -0.63
C LYS A 301 -11.98 22.93 -1.40
N TRP A 302 -11.81 23.12 -2.69
CA TRP A 302 -12.82 23.78 -3.52
C TRP A 302 -14.18 23.05 -3.52
N LEU A 303 -14.16 21.72 -3.56
CA LEU A 303 -15.40 20.93 -3.46
C LEU A 303 -16.06 21.12 -2.08
N HIS A 304 -15.30 21.19 -1.00
CA HIS A 304 -15.84 21.50 0.34
C HIS A 304 -16.40 22.92 0.41
N ASP A 305 -15.69 23.91 -0.14
CA ASP A 305 -16.17 25.31 -0.19
C ASP A 305 -17.54 25.41 -0.90
N VAL A 306 -17.73 24.66 -2.02
CA VAL A 306 -19.02 24.55 -2.72
C VAL A 306 -20.06 23.86 -1.84
N SER A 307 -19.70 22.73 -1.24
CA SER A 307 -20.58 21.93 -0.40
C SER A 307 -21.08 22.71 0.82
N ASP A 308 -20.19 23.40 1.52
CA ASP A 308 -20.50 24.14 2.74
C ASP A 308 -21.39 25.36 2.44
N LYS A 309 -21.14 26.03 1.30
CA LYS A 309 -21.87 27.24 0.92
C LYS A 309 -23.25 26.96 0.32
N TYR A 310 -23.36 25.89 -0.49
CA TYR A 310 -24.59 25.66 -1.28
C TYR A 310 -25.32 24.37 -0.89
N HIS A 311 -24.80 23.62 0.11
CA HIS A 311 -25.38 22.37 0.61
C HIS A 311 -25.56 21.28 -0.47
N VAL A 312 -24.72 21.29 -1.52
CA VAL A 312 -24.66 20.27 -2.56
C VAL A 312 -23.40 19.41 -2.41
N ALA A 313 -23.42 18.20 -2.91
CA ALA A 313 -22.28 17.25 -2.83
C ALA A 313 -21.73 17.05 -1.40
N VAL A 314 -22.60 17.12 -0.37
CA VAL A 314 -22.22 17.08 1.03
C VAL A 314 -21.46 15.80 1.40
N GLY A 315 -20.27 15.96 2.01
CA GLY A 315 -19.43 14.86 2.46
C GLY A 315 -18.72 14.09 1.33
N LEU A 316 -18.77 14.62 0.09
CA LEU A 316 -18.07 14.04 -1.04
C LEU A 316 -16.61 14.53 -1.13
N SER A 317 -15.82 13.80 -1.89
CA SER A 317 -14.45 14.13 -2.27
C SER A 317 -14.31 13.96 -3.79
N MET A 318 -13.23 14.46 -4.37
CA MET A 318 -12.97 14.27 -5.81
C MET A 318 -12.98 12.78 -6.21
N HIS A 319 -12.52 11.89 -5.35
CA HIS A 319 -12.62 10.46 -5.60
C HIS A 319 -14.06 9.95 -5.61
N LYS A 320 -14.92 10.52 -4.78
CA LYS A 320 -16.36 10.19 -4.76
C LYS A 320 -17.14 10.81 -5.94
N LEU A 321 -16.69 11.92 -6.52
CA LEU A 321 -17.20 12.39 -7.82
C LEU A 321 -16.95 11.36 -8.93
N ARG A 322 -15.76 10.75 -8.94
CA ARG A 322 -15.48 9.66 -9.87
C ARG A 322 -16.36 8.42 -9.60
N HIS A 323 -16.64 8.10 -8.34
CA HIS A 323 -17.62 7.07 -7.98
C HIS A 323 -19.02 7.42 -8.45
N THR A 324 -19.45 8.69 -8.30
CA THR A 324 -20.72 9.19 -8.82
C THR A 324 -20.81 8.97 -10.33
N TRP A 325 -19.78 9.38 -11.08
CA TRP A 325 -19.73 9.17 -12.52
C TRP A 325 -19.89 7.69 -12.89
N ALA A 326 -19.14 6.80 -12.22
CA ALA A 326 -19.20 5.36 -12.47
C ALA A 326 -20.60 4.78 -12.18
N THR A 327 -21.19 5.17 -11.06
CA THR A 327 -22.54 4.75 -10.66
C THR A 327 -23.59 5.20 -11.64
N LEU A 328 -23.58 6.49 -12.01
CA LEU A 328 -24.54 7.05 -12.95
C LEU A 328 -24.39 6.44 -14.36
N ALA A 329 -23.16 6.20 -14.83
CA ALA A 329 -22.94 5.55 -16.11
C ALA A 329 -23.50 4.11 -16.16
N LEU A 330 -23.28 3.32 -15.10
CA LEU A 330 -23.86 1.97 -14.98
C LEU A 330 -25.39 2.01 -14.90
N ASP A 331 -25.95 2.95 -14.16
CA ASP A 331 -27.38 3.15 -13.97
C ASP A 331 -28.07 3.52 -15.30
N GLN A 332 -27.36 4.27 -16.17
CA GLN A 332 -27.79 4.61 -17.53
C GLN A 332 -27.50 3.51 -18.56
N GLY A 333 -27.14 2.30 -18.13
CA GLY A 333 -27.01 1.13 -18.99
C GLY A 333 -25.61 0.88 -19.57
N ALA A 334 -24.58 1.63 -19.16
CA ALA A 334 -23.23 1.30 -19.57
C ALA A 334 -22.80 -0.03 -18.96
N SER A 335 -22.14 -0.88 -19.73
CA SER A 335 -21.59 -2.14 -19.20
C SER A 335 -20.40 -1.89 -18.26
N VAL A 336 -20.18 -2.80 -17.30
CA VAL A 336 -19.02 -2.76 -16.38
C VAL A 336 -17.70 -2.63 -17.17
N LYS A 337 -17.59 -3.30 -18.32
CA LYS A 337 -16.40 -3.24 -19.17
C LYS A 337 -16.19 -1.86 -19.80
N GLN A 338 -17.26 -1.20 -20.25
CA GLN A 338 -17.17 0.16 -20.79
C GLN A 338 -16.73 1.15 -19.70
N VAL A 339 -17.32 1.09 -18.51
CA VAL A 339 -16.96 1.94 -17.37
C VAL A 339 -15.53 1.69 -16.94
N GLN A 340 -15.09 0.43 -16.86
CA GLN A 340 -13.71 0.05 -16.53
C GLN A 340 -12.73 0.67 -17.54
N THR A 341 -13.00 0.51 -18.84
CA THR A 341 -12.13 1.02 -19.92
C THR A 341 -12.06 2.54 -19.89
N TYR A 342 -13.20 3.20 -19.78
CA TYR A 342 -13.30 4.67 -19.76
C TYR A 342 -12.55 5.27 -18.56
N LEU A 343 -12.74 4.70 -17.39
CA LEU A 343 -12.08 5.15 -16.17
C LEU A 343 -10.60 4.73 -16.08
N GLY A 344 -10.15 3.71 -16.84
CA GLY A 344 -8.79 3.18 -16.76
C GLY A 344 -8.55 2.48 -15.42
N HIS A 345 -9.48 1.60 -15.00
CA HIS A 345 -9.30 0.75 -13.84
C HIS A 345 -8.44 -0.46 -14.21
N ALA A 346 -7.31 -0.62 -13.53
CA ALA A 346 -6.45 -1.79 -13.72
C ALA A 346 -7.09 -3.09 -13.19
N ASP A 347 -7.96 -2.97 -12.17
CA ASP A 347 -8.67 -4.08 -11.54
C ASP A 347 -10.20 -3.89 -11.70
N VAL A 348 -10.87 -4.93 -12.17
CA VAL A 348 -12.33 -4.98 -12.34
C VAL A 348 -13.05 -4.87 -11.00
N SER A 349 -12.44 -5.34 -9.91
CA SER A 349 -13.03 -5.32 -8.56
C SER A 349 -13.48 -3.92 -8.16
N MET A 350 -12.72 -2.88 -8.51
CA MET A 350 -13.09 -1.48 -8.23
C MET A 350 -14.40 -1.04 -8.91
N THR A 351 -14.71 -1.60 -10.07
CA THR A 351 -15.97 -1.30 -10.79
C THR A 351 -17.09 -2.21 -10.31
N LEU A 352 -16.76 -3.46 -9.93
CA LEU A 352 -17.73 -4.41 -9.37
C LEU A 352 -18.23 -3.98 -7.98
N ASP A 353 -17.40 -3.33 -7.16
CA ASP A 353 -17.84 -2.77 -5.87
C ASP A 353 -18.94 -1.72 -6.09
N VAL A 354 -18.77 -0.85 -7.09
CA VAL A 354 -19.81 0.14 -7.50
C VAL A 354 -21.07 -0.57 -8.01
N TYR A 355 -20.90 -1.59 -8.84
CA TYR A 355 -22.02 -2.38 -9.38
C TYR A 355 -22.79 -3.11 -8.29
N SER A 356 -22.12 -3.63 -7.27
CA SER A 356 -22.74 -4.29 -6.11
C SER A 356 -23.66 -3.33 -5.31
N ASP A 357 -23.27 -2.06 -5.20
CA ASP A 357 -24.11 -1.06 -4.52
C ASP A 357 -25.37 -0.71 -5.32
N ILE A 358 -25.29 -0.71 -6.66
CA ILE A 358 -26.44 -0.49 -7.57
C ILE A 358 -27.39 -1.70 -7.50
N THR A 359 -26.86 -2.91 -7.60
CA THR A 359 -27.70 -4.13 -7.57
C THR A 359 -28.42 -4.32 -6.25
N LYS A 360 -27.83 -3.93 -5.13
CA LYS A 360 -28.52 -3.93 -3.83
C LYS A 360 -29.70 -2.97 -3.81
N ARG A 361 -29.53 -1.74 -4.34
CA ARG A 361 -30.63 -0.77 -4.45
C ARG A 361 -31.75 -1.28 -5.34
N ALA A 362 -31.41 -1.79 -6.53
CA ALA A 362 -32.40 -2.37 -7.44
C ALA A 362 -33.15 -3.54 -6.78
N SER A 363 -32.47 -4.37 -5.98
CA SER A 363 -33.10 -5.44 -5.20
C SER A 363 -34.05 -4.91 -4.13
N ASP A 364 -33.64 -3.86 -3.39
CA ASP A 364 -34.47 -3.24 -2.35
C ASP A 364 -35.70 -2.54 -2.98
N GLU A 365 -35.52 -1.86 -4.13
CA GLU A 365 -36.63 -1.25 -4.89
C GLU A 365 -37.58 -2.31 -5.46
N THR A 366 -37.06 -3.43 -5.98
CA THR A 366 -37.88 -4.54 -6.49
C THR A 366 -38.69 -5.18 -5.36
N GLY A 367 -38.06 -5.38 -4.17
CA GLY A 367 -38.78 -5.85 -2.98
C GLY A 367 -39.90 -4.91 -2.57
N ASN A 368 -39.68 -3.60 -2.61
CA ASN A 368 -40.72 -2.59 -2.32
C ASN A 368 -41.82 -2.53 -3.38
N ILE A 369 -41.53 -2.81 -4.65
CA ILE A 369 -42.55 -2.90 -5.71
C ILE A 369 -43.45 -4.13 -5.48
N LEU A 370 -42.86 -5.28 -5.15
CA LEU A 370 -43.63 -6.50 -4.86
C LEU A 370 -44.47 -6.36 -3.59
N SER A 371 -44.00 -5.62 -2.57
CA SER A 371 -44.78 -5.36 -1.36
C SER A 371 -45.98 -4.40 -1.59
N LYS A 372 -45.96 -3.63 -2.66
CA LYS A 372 -47.08 -2.75 -3.09
C LYS A 372 -48.15 -3.49 -3.91
N LEU A 373 -47.85 -4.69 -4.37
CA LEU A 373 -48.79 -5.59 -5.02
C LEU A 373 -49.61 -6.34 -3.98
N GLU A 374 -50.32 -5.69 -3.07
CA GLU A 374 -51.19 -6.35 -2.05
C GLU A 374 -51.75 -7.68 -2.56
N LEU A 375 -50.96 -8.76 -2.40
CA LEU A 375 -51.31 -10.14 -2.71
C LEU A 375 -51.81 -10.83 -1.46
#